data_1d4e11962af464af9d20aa43791b756c
#
_entry.id   1d4e11962af464af9d20aa43791b756c
#
_cell.length_a   1.000
_cell.length_b   1.000
_cell.length_c   1.000
_cell.angle_alpha   90.00
_cell.angle_beta   90.00
_cell.angle_gamma   90.00
#
_symmetry.space_group_name_H-M   'P 1'
#
loop_
_entity.id
_entity.type
_entity.pdbx_description
1 polymer ?
#
loop_
_entity_poly.entity_id
_entity_poly.type
_entity_poly.pdbx_seq_one_letter_code
_entity_poly.pdbx_strand_id
1 'polypeptide(L)'
;MSSDDSRLLDVLADYTKDVRTLTSSVWDASDRHFASVASYVKRHVPEAWLPARPPPPPPPPQRLTGAYIERLQDWVSRNRAVTAAVIAFFGTGSYMLWRQSKSYNRKRRARRASNGARREVVVIAGPPNSPITRSLSLDLERRGFVVYIVCSSMDEEQQVLSESRADVRPLHLDVADTMGTQEAMERFNTMLTRPHIAFQGASPHNLNLRGVVLVPDLIFPSGPVETIHPELLSDALNAKVLNTVAVTQALLPTICQFKSRVLMLTPSIVASLRPPFHSVETMIVSALEGFLATLRGELGTLDIDVIQFHLGTFDYSNVGPKHHLQTRAAPNPLAWPTETQKLYATNFVNQTRIGQSRGLFSQNSHGTPLRELHNAVFDAMAQKRPRKVWRIGRGSVTYGLVGDWVPNSLVGWMMGLRRVSLDTASKPKLEDSVQSWERVEAIA
;
A
#
# COMPACT_ATOMS: atom_id res chain seq x y z
N MET A 1 -25.67 -3.35 18.61
CA MET A 1 -25.34 -3.75 17.24
C MET A 1 -24.92 -2.48 16.53
N SER A 2 -23.63 -2.36 16.24
CA SER A 2 -23.08 -1.14 15.67
C SER A 2 -23.20 -1.16 14.13
N SER A 3 -23.27 0.01 13.51
CA SER A 3 -23.41 0.20 12.05
C SER A 3 -22.30 -0.47 11.22
N ASP A 4 -21.24 -0.95 11.84
CA ASP A 4 -20.14 -1.67 11.17
C ASP A 4 -20.45 -3.15 10.95
N ASP A 5 -21.31 -3.76 11.76
CA ASP A 5 -21.71 -5.15 11.59
C ASP A 5 -22.67 -5.35 10.40
N SER A 6 -23.53 -4.35 10.13
CA SER A 6 -24.44 -4.38 8.98
C SER A 6 -23.67 -4.27 7.65
N ARG A 7 -22.64 -3.42 7.57
CA ARG A 7 -21.80 -3.29 6.38
C ARG A 7 -20.96 -4.54 6.07
N LEU A 8 -20.54 -5.28 7.10
CA LEU A 8 -19.83 -6.55 6.92
C LEU A 8 -20.74 -7.64 6.38
N LEU A 9 -21.99 -7.66 6.84
CA LEU A 9 -22.99 -8.59 6.34
C LEU A 9 -23.41 -8.28 4.90
N ASP A 10 -23.51 -6.99 4.54
CA ASP A 10 -23.80 -6.56 3.17
C ASP A 10 -22.68 -6.92 2.20
N VAL A 11 -21.41 -6.74 2.57
CA VAL A 11 -20.25 -7.14 1.75
C VAL A 11 -20.16 -8.66 1.61
N LEU A 12 -20.48 -9.42 2.66
CA LEU A 12 -20.54 -10.89 2.59
C LEU A 12 -21.72 -11.37 1.75
N ALA A 13 -22.86 -10.67 1.81
CA ALA A 13 -24.04 -10.99 1.00
C ALA A 13 -23.78 -10.71 -0.50
N ASP A 14 -23.08 -9.63 -0.84
CA ASP A 14 -22.67 -9.33 -2.22
C ASP A 14 -21.62 -10.34 -2.73
N TYR A 15 -20.64 -10.71 -1.91
CA TYR A 15 -19.65 -11.71 -2.30
C TYR A 15 -20.26 -13.10 -2.51
N THR A 16 -21.23 -13.49 -1.68
CA THR A 16 -21.97 -14.76 -1.85
C THR A 16 -22.89 -14.72 -3.07
N LYS A 17 -23.41 -13.55 -3.44
CA LYS A 17 -24.21 -13.35 -4.64
C LYS A 17 -23.36 -13.47 -5.90
N ASP A 18 -22.17 -12.85 -5.93
CA ASP A 18 -21.23 -12.94 -7.05
C ASP A 18 -20.67 -14.38 -7.24
N VAL A 19 -20.36 -15.07 -6.16
CA VAL A 19 -19.96 -16.50 -6.22
C VAL A 19 -21.10 -17.36 -6.72
N ARG A 20 -22.35 -17.07 -6.33
CA ARG A 20 -23.52 -17.83 -6.77
C ARG A 20 -23.85 -17.58 -8.24
N THR A 21 -23.67 -16.35 -8.75
CA THR A 21 -23.84 -16.03 -10.17
C THR A 21 -22.72 -16.61 -11.04
N LEU A 22 -21.48 -16.67 -10.55
CA LEU A 22 -20.37 -17.33 -11.24
C LEU A 22 -20.54 -18.85 -11.27
N THR A 23 -20.98 -19.45 -10.17
CA THR A 23 -21.26 -20.90 -10.16
C THR A 23 -22.46 -21.27 -11.04
N SER A 24 -23.54 -20.48 -11.03
CA SER A 24 -24.69 -20.75 -11.91
C SER A 24 -24.32 -20.60 -13.40
N SER A 25 -23.53 -19.60 -13.78
CA SER A 25 -23.10 -19.41 -15.17
C SER A 25 -22.18 -20.53 -15.67
N VAL A 26 -21.35 -21.13 -14.80
CA VAL A 26 -20.50 -22.29 -15.12
C VAL A 26 -21.36 -23.57 -15.26
N TRP A 27 -22.37 -23.76 -14.40
CA TRP A 27 -23.29 -24.86 -14.50
C TRP A 27 -24.17 -24.78 -15.75
N ASP A 28 -24.72 -23.60 -16.06
CA ASP A 28 -25.52 -23.38 -17.27
C ASP A 28 -24.73 -23.55 -18.58
N ALA A 29 -23.42 -23.23 -18.57
CA ALA A 29 -22.51 -23.49 -19.69
C ALA A 29 -22.22 -24.99 -19.82
N SER A 30 -22.03 -25.72 -18.71
CA SER A 30 -21.81 -27.15 -18.66
C SER A 30 -23.04 -27.93 -19.14
N ASP A 31 -24.24 -27.59 -18.65
CA ASP A 31 -25.50 -28.23 -19.08
C ASP A 31 -25.77 -28.01 -20.56
N ARG A 32 -25.51 -26.84 -21.12
CA ARG A 32 -25.64 -26.60 -22.57
C ARG A 32 -24.69 -27.46 -23.41
N HIS A 33 -23.46 -27.65 -22.95
CA HIS A 33 -22.53 -28.56 -23.63
C HIS A 33 -22.95 -30.03 -23.51
N PHE A 34 -23.40 -30.48 -22.35
CA PHE A 34 -23.92 -31.84 -22.19
C PHE A 34 -25.19 -32.09 -22.99
N ALA A 35 -26.10 -31.11 -23.03
CA ALA A 35 -27.31 -31.21 -23.84
C ALA A 35 -27.00 -31.25 -25.35
N SER A 36 -26.01 -30.50 -25.82
CA SER A 36 -25.61 -30.51 -27.23
C SER A 36 -24.93 -31.85 -27.63
N VAL A 37 -24.06 -32.38 -26.76
CA VAL A 37 -23.44 -33.70 -26.99
C VAL A 37 -24.46 -34.84 -26.93
N ALA A 38 -25.38 -34.80 -25.97
CA ALA A 38 -26.45 -35.80 -25.86
C ALA A 38 -27.40 -35.76 -27.07
N SER A 39 -27.71 -34.57 -27.59
CA SER A 39 -28.54 -34.42 -28.81
C SER A 39 -27.81 -34.88 -30.08
N TYR A 40 -26.50 -34.69 -30.15
CA TYR A 40 -25.65 -35.13 -31.26
C TYR A 40 -25.55 -36.68 -31.27
N VAL A 41 -25.32 -37.28 -30.11
CA VAL A 41 -25.29 -38.76 -29.96
C VAL A 41 -26.66 -39.40 -30.28
N LYS A 42 -27.77 -38.78 -29.80
CA LYS A 42 -29.11 -39.27 -30.06
C LYS A 42 -29.52 -39.21 -31.54
N ARG A 43 -28.89 -38.31 -32.32
CA ARG A 43 -29.20 -38.13 -33.75
C ARG A 43 -28.39 -39.04 -34.69
N HIS A 44 -27.30 -39.62 -34.22
CA HIS A 44 -26.34 -40.38 -35.04
C HIS A 44 -26.19 -41.86 -34.64
N VAL A 45 -26.87 -42.34 -33.61
CA VAL A 45 -26.88 -43.77 -33.22
C VAL A 45 -28.17 -44.38 -33.67
N PRO A 46 -28.14 -45.45 -34.56
CA PRO A 46 -29.31 -46.15 -34.97
C PRO A 46 -30.04 -46.83 -33.79
N GLU A 47 -31.37 -46.73 -33.73
CA GLU A 47 -32.21 -47.29 -32.65
C GLU A 47 -32.02 -48.83 -32.39
N ALA A 48 -31.50 -49.53 -33.36
CA ALA A 48 -31.21 -50.96 -33.26
C ALA A 48 -30.08 -51.34 -32.31
N TRP A 49 -29.31 -50.37 -31.80
CA TRP A 49 -28.13 -50.58 -30.93
C TRP A 49 -28.42 -50.26 -29.46
N LEU A 50 -29.64 -49.84 -29.13
CA LEU A 50 -30.05 -49.61 -27.75
C LEU A 50 -30.54 -50.93 -27.15
N PRO A 51 -29.89 -51.47 -26.11
CA PRO A 51 -30.36 -52.68 -25.43
C PRO A 51 -31.72 -52.39 -24.80
N ALA A 52 -32.69 -53.39 -25.00
CA ALA A 52 -34.01 -53.32 -24.41
C ALA A 52 -33.90 -53.11 -22.89
N ARG A 53 -34.65 -52.19 -22.36
CA ARG A 53 -34.65 -51.84 -20.91
C ARG A 53 -35.19 -53.14 -20.16
N PRO A 54 -34.42 -53.68 -19.21
CA PRO A 54 -34.96 -54.65 -18.28
C PRO A 54 -36.01 -54.01 -17.35
N PRO A 55 -37.01 -54.71 -16.86
CA PRO A 55 -38.00 -54.16 -15.94
C PRO A 55 -37.37 -53.72 -14.65
N PRO A 56 -37.87 -52.64 -14.04
CA PRO A 56 -37.26 -52.07 -12.85
C PRO A 56 -37.31 -53.08 -11.69
N PRO A 57 -36.20 -53.30 -10.98
CA PRO A 57 -36.20 -54.09 -9.78
C PRO A 57 -36.94 -53.35 -8.66
N PRO A 58 -37.57 -54.09 -7.68
CA PRO A 58 -38.26 -53.45 -6.57
C PRO A 58 -37.26 -52.60 -5.73
N PRO A 59 -37.71 -51.46 -5.16
CA PRO A 59 -36.81 -50.55 -4.46
C PRO A 59 -36.25 -51.21 -3.19
N PRO A 60 -34.92 -51.25 -3.03
CA PRO A 60 -34.33 -51.73 -1.78
C PRO A 60 -34.55 -50.71 -0.65
N PRO A 61 -34.61 -51.14 0.60
CA PRO A 61 -34.81 -50.26 1.74
C PRO A 61 -33.64 -49.27 1.82
N GLN A 62 -34.00 -47.99 1.94
CA GLN A 62 -33.10 -46.85 1.93
C GLN A 62 -32.10 -46.91 3.10
N ARG A 63 -30.86 -47.30 2.82
CA ARG A 63 -29.68 -46.91 3.57
C ARG A 63 -28.92 -45.89 2.71
N LEU A 64 -29.33 -44.62 2.82
CA LEU A 64 -28.93 -43.54 1.92
C LEU A 64 -27.48 -43.05 2.12
N THR A 65 -26.74 -43.57 3.09
CA THR A 65 -25.39 -43.07 3.44
C THR A 65 -24.23 -43.85 2.83
N GLY A 66 -24.38 -45.16 2.58
CA GLY A 66 -23.29 -46.01 2.06
C GLY A 66 -22.99 -45.81 0.56
N ALA A 67 -24.02 -45.75 -0.26
CA ALA A 67 -23.88 -45.70 -1.73
C ALA A 67 -23.27 -44.34 -2.24
N TYR A 68 -23.47 -43.24 -1.51
CA TYR A 68 -22.83 -41.96 -1.85
C TYR A 68 -21.35 -41.94 -1.49
N ILE A 69 -20.97 -42.57 -0.40
CA ILE A 69 -19.56 -42.63 0.05
C ILE A 69 -18.77 -43.53 -0.91
N GLU A 70 -19.30 -44.67 -1.35
CA GLU A 70 -18.62 -45.52 -2.32
C GLU A 70 -18.47 -44.86 -3.69
N ARG A 71 -19.50 -44.16 -4.19
CA ARG A 71 -19.41 -43.40 -5.44
C ARG A 71 -18.40 -42.23 -5.34
N LEU A 72 -18.34 -41.58 -4.21
CA LEU A 72 -17.33 -40.55 -3.95
C LEU A 72 -15.92 -41.13 -3.89
N GLN A 73 -15.73 -42.28 -3.24
CA GLN A 73 -14.45 -42.98 -3.20
C GLN A 73 -13.99 -43.42 -4.59
N ASP A 74 -14.90 -43.97 -5.38
CA ASP A 74 -14.62 -44.38 -6.77
C ASP A 74 -14.28 -43.18 -7.67
N TRP A 75 -15.01 -42.08 -7.53
CA TRP A 75 -14.72 -40.85 -8.28
C TRP A 75 -13.37 -40.24 -7.88
N VAL A 76 -13.08 -40.18 -6.59
CA VAL A 76 -11.79 -39.68 -6.04
C VAL A 76 -10.63 -40.56 -6.50
N SER A 77 -10.80 -41.87 -6.53
CA SER A 77 -9.77 -42.81 -6.95
C SER A 77 -9.46 -42.72 -8.45
N ARG A 78 -10.48 -42.42 -9.28
CA ARG A 78 -10.33 -42.24 -10.75
C ARG A 78 -9.76 -40.85 -11.09
N ASN A 79 -10.04 -39.81 -10.28
CA ASN A 79 -9.65 -38.44 -10.55
C ASN A 79 -8.69 -37.85 -9.48
N ARG A 80 -7.67 -38.63 -9.12
CA ARG A 80 -6.71 -38.23 -8.05
C ARG A 80 -6.09 -36.84 -8.26
N ALA A 81 -5.71 -36.47 -9.50
CA ALA A 81 -5.13 -35.18 -9.81
C ALA A 81 -6.13 -34.03 -9.63
N VAL A 82 -7.37 -34.19 -10.07
CA VAL A 82 -8.44 -33.18 -9.92
C VAL A 82 -8.80 -33.03 -8.44
N THR A 83 -8.94 -34.16 -7.72
CA THR A 83 -9.24 -34.14 -6.28
C THR A 83 -8.11 -33.47 -5.50
N ALA A 84 -6.85 -33.77 -5.81
CA ALA A 84 -5.68 -33.09 -5.20
C ALA A 84 -5.67 -31.59 -5.50
N ALA A 85 -5.99 -31.19 -6.73
CA ALA A 85 -6.10 -29.76 -7.10
C ALA A 85 -7.23 -29.05 -6.35
N VAL A 86 -8.40 -29.68 -6.22
CA VAL A 86 -9.54 -29.14 -5.47
C VAL A 86 -9.21 -29.01 -3.97
N ILE A 87 -8.62 -30.04 -3.37
CA ILE A 87 -8.19 -29.98 -1.96
C ILE A 87 -7.12 -28.93 -1.75
N ALA A 88 -6.14 -28.82 -2.66
CA ALA A 88 -5.11 -27.78 -2.60
C ALA A 88 -5.73 -26.39 -2.72
N PHE A 89 -6.66 -26.17 -3.64
CA PHE A 89 -7.32 -24.87 -3.85
C PHE A 89 -8.18 -24.47 -2.65
N PHE A 90 -9.07 -25.34 -2.19
CA PHE A 90 -9.91 -25.07 -1.03
C PHE A 90 -9.12 -25.04 0.27
N GLY A 91 -8.12 -25.91 0.43
CA GLY A 91 -7.24 -25.92 1.61
C GLY A 91 -6.40 -24.65 1.73
N THR A 92 -5.77 -24.24 0.63
CA THR A 92 -4.99 -22.98 0.61
C THR A 92 -5.88 -21.75 0.74
N GLY A 93 -7.05 -21.74 0.08
CA GLY A 93 -8.05 -20.67 0.21
C GLY A 93 -8.56 -20.53 1.64
N SER A 94 -9.00 -21.62 2.25
CA SER A 94 -9.49 -21.64 3.64
C SER A 94 -8.39 -21.26 4.64
N TYR A 95 -7.16 -21.74 4.43
CA TYR A 95 -6.02 -21.36 5.25
C TYR A 95 -5.70 -19.87 5.14
N MET A 96 -5.75 -19.30 3.92
CA MET A 96 -5.56 -17.86 3.70
C MET A 96 -6.65 -17.05 4.39
N LEU A 97 -7.92 -17.42 4.23
CA LEU A 97 -9.05 -16.76 4.87
C LEU A 97 -8.97 -16.85 6.41
N TRP A 98 -8.65 -18.01 6.96
CA TRP A 98 -8.45 -18.18 8.39
C TRP A 98 -7.28 -17.33 8.93
N ARG A 99 -6.16 -17.31 8.21
CA ARG A 99 -4.98 -16.49 8.54
C ARG A 99 -5.32 -15.00 8.48
N GLN A 100 -6.10 -14.58 7.49
CA GLN A 100 -6.56 -13.21 7.32
C GLN A 100 -7.52 -12.80 8.44
N SER A 101 -8.52 -13.64 8.75
CA SER A 101 -9.45 -13.44 9.86
C SER A 101 -8.72 -13.33 11.22
N LYS A 102 -7.76 -14.22 11.47
CA LYS A 102 -6.93 -14.16 12.69
C LYS A 102 -6.07 -12.89 12.76
N SER A 103 -5.62 -12.37 11.62
CA SER A 103 -4.89 -11.10 11.54
C SER A 103 -5.80 -9.90 11.83
N TYR A 104 -7.04 -9.91 11.32
CA TYR A 104 -8.02 -8.84 11.58
C TYR A 104 -8.42 -8.76 13.06
N ASN A 105 -8.64 -9.88 13.72
CA ASN A 105 -9.12 -9.96 15.10
C ASN A 105 -8.02 -9.77 16.16
N ARG A 106 -6.76 -9.60 15.74
CA ARG A 106 -5.64 -9.42 16.66
C ARG A 106 -5.72 -8.05 17.34
N LYS A 107 -5.74 -8.04 18.68
CA LYS A 107 -5.65 -6.80 19.46
C LYS A 107 -4.24 -6.19 19.28
N ARG A 108 -4.15 -5.05 18.59
CA ARG A 108 -2.91 -4.31 18.32
C ARG A 108 -2.78 -3.17 19.33
N ARG A 109 -2.11 -3.44 20.45
CA ARG A 109 -1.84 -2.45 21.49
C ARG A 109 -0.38 -2.52 21.92
N ALA A 110 0.18 -1.36 22.27
CA ALA A 110 1.52 -1.24 22.84
C ALA A 110 1.60 -1.93 24.20
N ARG A 111 2.77 -2.39 24.55
CA ARG A 111 3.02 -2.96 25.88
C ARG A 111 3.04 -1.86 26.91
N ARG A 112 2.37 -2.09 28.03
CA ARG A 112 2.36 -1.17 29.15
C ARG A 112 3.40 -1.59 30.19
N ALA A 113 3.81 -0.64 31.03
CA ALA A 113 4.58 -0.91 32.22
C ALA A 113 3.73 -1.64 33.27
N SER A 114 4.35 -2.18 34.31
CA SER A 114 3.67 -2.88 35.41
C SER A 114 2.64 -2.00 36.15
N ASN A 115 2.88 -0.69 36.20
CA ASN A 115 1.98 0.32 36.75
C ASN A 115 0.86 0.76 35.78
N GLY A 116 0.71 0.13 34.62
CA GLY A 116 -0.28 0.46 33.60
C GLY A 116 0.07 1.65 32.68
N ALA A 117 1.19 2.34 32.94
CA ALA A 117 1.61 3.50 32.16
C ALA A 117 2.11 3.12 30.74
N ARG A 118 2.18 4.10 29.84
CA ARG A 118 2.77 3.94 28.51
C ARG A 118 4.26 3.78 28.64
N ARG A 119 4.82 2.78 27.98
CA ARG A 119 6.25 2.44 28.03
C ARG A 119 6.92 2.54 26.68
N GLU A 120 6.22 2.16 25.61
CA GLU A 120 6.81 2.07 24.27
C GLU A 120 6.75 3.42 23.57
N VAL A 121 7.90 3.87 23.07
CA VAL A 121 8.08 5.13 22.33
C VAL A 121 8.29 4.82 20.86
N VAL A 122 7.74 5.63 19.97
CA VAL A 122 7.96 5.60 18.52
C VAL A 122 8.33 6.99 18.05
N VAL A 123 9.36 7.09 17.22
CA VAL A 123 9.73 8.34 16.55
C VAL A 123 9.23 8.26 15.11
N ILE A 124 8.57 9.30 14.64
CA ILE A 124 8.18 9.47 13.23
C ILE A 124 8.97 10.64 12.66
N ALA A 125 9.84 10.34 11.72
CA ALA A 125 10.60 11.35 10.98
C ALA A 125 9.92 11.57 9.62
N GLY A 126 9.17 12.65 9.52
CA GLY A 126 8.43 13.03 8.32
C GLY A 126 7.61 14.29 8.54
N PRO A 127 7.21 14.98 7.46
CA PRO A 127 6.52 16.26 7.55
C PRO A 127 5.24 16.13 8.39
N PRO A 128 5.03 16.97 9.42
CA PRO A 128 3.82 16.91 10.26
C PRO A 128 2.52 17.16 9.50
N ASN A 129 2.58 17.97 8.44
CA ASN A 129 1.45 18.27 7.56
C ASN A 129 1.08 17.11 6.62
N SER A 130 1.93 16.08 6.51
CA SER A 130 1.64 14.91 5.68
C SER A 130 0.46 14.12 6.26
N PRO A 131 -0.55 13.77 5.44
CA PRO A 131 -1.68 12.96 5.88
C PRO A 131 -1.26 11.61 6.47
N ILE A 132 -0.19 11.02 5.96
CA ILE A 132 0.36 9.74 6.46
C ILE A 132 0.95 9.94 7.85
N THR A 133 1.82 10.92 8.03
CA THR A 133 2.45 11.22 9.33
C THR A 133 1.39 11.49 10.38
N ARG A 134 0.44 12.37 10.08
CA ARG A 134 -0.66 12.75 10.97
C ARG A 134 -1.53 11.55 11.34
N SER A 135 -2.01 10.79 10.35
CA SER A 135 -2.90 9.66 10.62
C SER A 135 -2.19 8.54 11.39
N LEU A 136 -0.90 8.30 11.08
CA LEU A 136 -0.09 7.28 11.73
C LEU A 136 0.22 7.66 13.19
N SER A 137 0.57 8.92 13.46
CA SER A 137 0.84 9.40 14.82
C SER A 137 -0.38 9.26 15.73
N LEU A 138 -1.55 9.66 15.24
CA LEU A 138 -2.81 9.53 15.98
C LEU A 138 -3.23 8.06 16.21
N ASP A 139 -2.99 7.19 15.24
CA ASP A 139 -3.29 5.75 15.39
C ASP A 139 -2.34 5.09 16.39
N LEU A 140 -1.04 5.38 16.33
CA LEU A 140 -0.06 4.84 17.27
C LEU A 140 -0.33 5.34 18.70
N GLU A 141 -0.68 6.63 18.86
CA GLU A 141 -1.08 7.18 20.15
C GLU A 141 -2.29 6.43 20.72
N ARG A 142 -3.34 6.20 19.91
CA ARG A 142 -4.53 5.42 20.31
C ARG A 142 -4.20 3.98 20.71
N ARG A 143 -3.17 3.39 20.12
CA ARG A 143 -2.67 2.04 20.47
C ARG A 143 -1.86 2.03 21.76
N GLY A 144 -1.50 3.19 22.29
CA GLY A 144 -0.83 3.35 23.59
C GLY A 144 0.68 3.58 23.50
N PHE A 145 1.20 3.99 22.35
CA PHE A 145 2.58 4.48 22.22
C PHE A 145 2.67 5.95 22.69
N VAL A 146 3.87 6.34 23.09
CA VAL A 146 4.28 7.75 23.13
C VAL A 146 4.94 8.04 21.78
N VAL A 147 4.42 9.02 21.05
CA VAL A 147 4.87 9.30 19.68
C VAL A 147 5.63 10.62 19.66
N TYR A 148 6.82 10.60 19.10
CA TYR A 148 7.61 11.78 18.81
C TYR A 148 7.61 12.03 17.31
N ILE A 149 7.28 13.25 16.89
CA ILE A 149 7.34 13.67 15.49
C ILE A 149 8.55 14.58 15.34
N VAL A 150 9.45 14.23 14.42
CA VAL A 150 10.62 15.06 14.12
C VAL A 150 10.14 16.32 13.40
N CYS A 151 10.57 17.47 13.89
CA CYS A 151 10.26 18.80 13.36
C CYS A 151 11.57 19.51 13.06
N SER A 152 11.69 20.13 11.88
CA SER A 152 12.85 20.91 11.46
C SER A 152 12.68 22.42 11.71
N SER A 153 11.43 22.87 11.90
CA SER A 153 11.10 24.29 12.12
C SER A 153 10.15 24.45 13.29
N MET A 154 10.12 25.70 13.82
CA MET A 154 9.18 26.08 14.89
C MET A 154 7.72 26.02 14.43
N ASP A 155 7.45 26.27 13.15
CA ASP A 155 6.09 26.18 12.60
C ASP A 155 5.59 24.71 12.60
N GLU A 156 6.46 23.76 12.25
CA GLU A 156 6.17 22.34 12.34
C GLU A 156 5.93 21.88 13.79
N GLU A 157 6.71 22.41 14.74
CA GLU A 157 6.52 22.14 16.16
C GLU A 157 5.17 22.66 16.64
N GLN A 158 4.80 23.88 16.30
CA GLN A 158 3.48 24.45 16.63
C GLN A 158 2.35 23.62 16.02
N GLN A 159 2.53 23.13 14.80
CA GLN A 159 1.55 22.25 14.16
C GLN A 159 1.35 20.96 14.93
N VAL A 160 2.42 20.32 15.39
CA VAL A 160 2.32 19.10 16.23
C VAL A 160 1.62 19.40 17.54
N LEU A 161 1.95 20.51 18.20
CA LEU A 161 1.33 20.93 19.45
C LEU A 161 -0.15 21.28 19.29
N SER A 162 -0.55 21.79 18.11
CA SER A 162 -1.94 22.13 17.81
C SER A 162 -2.88 20.92 17.80
N GLU A 163 -2.37 19.71 17.60
CA GLU A 163 -3.17 18.49 17.71
C GLU A 163 -3.66 18.19 19.13
N SER A 164 -3.15 18.94 20.13
CA SER A 164 -3.58 18.88 21.54
C SER A 164 -3.59 17.45 22.14
N ARG A 165 -2.61 16.63 21.76
CA ARG A 165 -2.45 15.26 22.24
C ARG A 165 -1.27 15.17 23.20
N ALA A 166 -1.52 14.75 24.44
CA ALA A 166 -0.49 14.67 25.48
C ALA A 166 0.68 13.72 25.15
N ASP A 167 0.40 12.65 24.41
CA ASP A 167 1.37 11.61 24.07
C ASP A 167 1.88 11.70 22.61
N VAL A 168 1.53 12.76 21.88
CA VAL A 168 2.15 13.16 20.61
C VAL A 168 2.96 14.42 20.88
N ARG A 169 4.27 14.30 20.72
CA ARG A 169 5.22 15.35 21.11
C ARG A 169 6.16 15.70 19.96
N PRO A 170 6.54 16.95 19.80
CA PRO A 170 7.58 17.32 18.84
C PRO A 170 8.97 16.87 19.33
N LEU A 171 9.84 16.52 18.41
CA LEU A 171 11.26 16.33 18.60
C LEU A 171 11.98 17.26 17.61
N HIS A 172 12.48 18.36 18.09
CA HIS A 172 13.14 19.36 17.25
C HIS A 172 14.51 18.84 16.84
N LEU A 173 14.69 18.61 15.53
CA LEU A 173 15.96 18.21 14.91
C LEU A 173 16.16 19.04 13.64
N ASP A 174 16.96 20.09 13.75
CA ASP A 174 17.36 20.88 12.60
C ASP A 174 18.69 20.36 12.06
N VAL A 175 18.64 19.74 10.87
CA VAL A 175 19.82 19.17 10.21
C VAL A 175 20.86 20.25 9.87
N ALA A 176 20.45 21.51 9.70
CA ALA A 176 21.36 22.62 9.46
C ALA A 176 22.14 23.03 10.73
N ASP A 177 21.53 22.86 11.90
CA ASP A 177 22.17 23.10 13.20
C ASP A 177 22.63 21.77 13.84
N THR A 178 23.87 21.42 13.55
CA THR A 178 24.48 20.18 14.09
C THR A 178 24.58 20.17 15.60
N MET A 179 24.91 21.31 16.23
CA MET A 179 25.08 21.43 17.68
C MET A 179 23.72 21.31 18.39
N GLY A 180 22.71 22.04 17.90
CA GLY A 180 21.36 21.97 18.45
C GLY A 180 20.74 20.57 18.29
N THR A 181 20.99 19.91 17.16
CA THR A 181 20.57 18.54 16.91
C THR A 181 21.22 17.56 17.89
N GLN A 182 22.53 17.68 18.14
CA GLN A 182 23.22 16.82 19.10
C GLN A 182 22.68 17.02 20.52
N GLU A 183 22.49 18.26 20.95
CA GLU A 183 21.92 18.57 22.27
C GLU A 183 20.48 18.05 22.42
N ALA A 184 19.66 18.19 21.39
CA ALA A 184 18.29 17.64 21.35
C ALA A 184 18.31 16.09 21.49
N MET A 185 19.23 15.43 20.81
CA MET A 185 19.39 13.98 20.87
C MET A 185 19.89 13.50 22.23
N GLU A 186 20.82 14.22 22.86
CA GLU A 186 21.29 13.92 24.23
C GLU A 186 20.16 14.07 25.25
N ARG A 187 19.35 15.14 25.13
CA ARG A 187 18.14 15.32 25.96
C ARG A 187 17.14 14.19 25.74
N PHE A 188 16.89 13.82 24.49
CA PHE A 188 15.98 12.72 24.14
C PHE A 188 16.47 11.39 24.69
N ASN A 189 17.75 11.07 24.52
CA ASN A 189 18.35 9.85 25.04
C ASN A 189 18.33 9.79 26.59
N THR A 190 18.62 10.91 27.24
CA THR A 190 18.52 11.05 28.69
C THR A 190 17.08 10.80 29.18
N MET A 191 16.10 11.34 28.47
CA MET A 191 14.68 11.13 28.78
C MET A 191 14.28 9.63 28.64
N LEU A 192 14.80 8.91 27.64
CA LEU A 192 14.52 7.49 27.46
C LEU A 192 15.17 6.61 28.51
N THR A 193 16.37 6.98 28.99
CA THR A 193 17.16 6.18 29.95
C THR A 193 16.78 6.43 31.41
N ARG A 194 16.32 7.66 31.74
CA ARG A 194 15.89 7.96 33.10
C ARG A 194 14.56 7.26 33.43
N PRO A 195 14.41 6.75 34.65
CA PRO A 195 13.15 6.23 35.14
C PRO A 195 12.06 7.29 35.08
N HIS A 196 10.97 7.01 34.40
CA HIS A 196 9.82 7.91 34.23
C HIS A 196 8.72 7.59 35.23
N ILE A 197 8.19 8.60 35.91
CA ILE A 197 7.05 8.52 36.81
C ILE A 197 5.85 9.10 36.08
N ALA A 198 4.90 8.26 35.66
CA ALA A 198 3.81 8.69 34.80
C ALA A 198 2.77 9.53 35.53
N PHE A 199 2.55 9.29 36.82
CA PHE A 199 1.62 10.03 37.69
C PHE A 199 2.09 9.94 39.14
N GLN A 200 1.61 10.85 39.97
CA GLN A 200 2.00 10.91 41.37
C GLN A 200 1.67 9.60 42.10
N GLY A 201 2.67 8.99 42.73
CA GLY A 201 2.54 7.69 43.42
C GLY A 201 2.73 6.45 42.53
N ALA A 202 2.98 6.62 41.25
CA ALA A 202 3.29 5.50 40.38
C ALA A 202 4.71 4.99 40.58
N SER A 203 4.93 3.68 40.49
CA SER A 203 6.26 3.11 40.45
C SER A 203 7.03 3.61 39.21
N PRO A 204 8.31 3.97 39.34
CA PRO A 204 9.12 4.39 38.21
C PRO A 204 9.27 3.26 37.19
N HIS A 205 9.27 3.60 35.89
CA HIS A 205 9.46 2.65 34.81
C HIS A 205 10.34 3.26 33.71
N ASN A 206 11.04 2.42 32.97
CA ASN A 206 11.88 2.86 31.89
C ASN A 206 11.08 2.88 30.58
N LEU A 207 11.28 3.94 29.80
CA LEU A 207 10.77 4.02 28.44
C LEU A 207 11.61 3.13 27.51
N ASN A 208 11.02 2.69 26.41
CA ASN A 208 11.71 1.86 25.43
C ASN A 208 11.40 2.34 24.02
N LEU A 209 12.41 2.74 23.28
CA LEU A 209 12.26 3.11 21.89
C LEU A 209 11.97 1.84 21.08
N ARG A 210 10.75 1.73 20.56
CA ARG A 210 10.29 0.55 19.83
C ARG A 210 10.70 0.58 18.37
N GLY A 211 10.67 1.75 17.76
CA GLY A 211 11.04 1.92 16.37
C GLY A 211 11.04 3.38 15.92
N VAL A 212 11.73 3.60 14.83
CA VAL A 212 11.78 4.85 14.10
C VAL A 212 11.11 4.64 12.75
N VAL A 213 10.13 5.48 12.40
CA VAL A 213 9.40 5.44 11.14
C VAL A 213 9.82 6.64 10.30
N LEU A 214 10.52 6.38 9.20
CA LEU A 214 10.95 7.39 8.25
C LEU A 214 9.85 7.54 7.19
N VAL A 215 9.28 8.73 7.11
CA VAL A 215 8.21 9.09 6.17
C VAL A 215 8.69 10.26 5.32
N PRO A 216 9.44 10.01 4.24
CA PRO A 216 9.80 11.08 3.32
C PRO A 216 8.54 11.76 2.78
N ASP A 217 8.64 13.06 2.47
CA ASP A 217 7.53 13.75 1.80
C ASP A 217 7.25 13.08 0.45
N LEU A 218 5.99 12.72 0.22
CA LEU A 218 5.53 11.96 -0.96
C LEU A 218 5.03 12.85 -2.11
N ILE A 219 5.20 14.17 -2.00
CA ILE A 219 4.82 15.12 -3.05
C ILE A 219 6.04 15.38 -3.92
N PHE A 220 5.98 14.98 -5.19
CA PHE A 220 7.09 15.12 -6.14
C PHE A 220 6.70 15.98 -7.32
N PRO A 221 7.60 16.83 -7.84
CA PRO A 221 7.39 17.52 -9.10
C PRO A 221 7.41 16.49 -10.25
N SER A 222 6.50 16.68 -11.21
CA SER A 222 6.40 15.87 -12.42
C SER A 222 6.50 16.77 -13.65
N GLY A 223 7.01 16.22 -14.75
CA GLY A 223 7.15 16.95 -16.02
C GLY A 223 8.34 16.47 -16.85
N PRO A 224 8.51 17.01 -18.06
CA PRO A 224 9.70 16.77 -18.87
C PRO A 224 10.97 17.17 -18.11
N VAL A 225 12.02 16.38 -18.24
CA VAL A 225 13.29 16.63 -17.51
C VAL A 225 13.85 18.02 -17.81
N GLU A 226 13.71 18.50 -19.05
CA GLU A 226 14.20 19.82 -19.47
C GLU A 226 13.44 21.02 -18.83
N THR A 227 12.23 20.78 -18.30
CA THR A 227 11.44 21.82 -17.61
C THR A 227 11.69 21.87 -16.11
N ILE A 228 12.42 20.89 -15.59
CA ILE A 228 12.72 20.81 -14.17
C ILE A 228 13.96 21.65 -13.89
N HIS A 229 13.76 22.81 -13.23
CA HIS A 229 14.88 23.66 -12.84
C HIS A 229 15.85 22.92 -11.92
N PRO A 230 17.18 23.09 -12.10
CA PRO A 230 18.19 22.47 -11.23
C PRO A 230 18.00 22.82 -9.74
N GLU A 231 17.52 24.02 -9.43
CA GLU A 231 17.21 24.45 -8.06
C GLU A 231 16.10 23.57 -7.45
N LEU A 232 14.99 23.38 -8.19
CA LEU A 232 13.88 22.52 -7.74
C LEU A 232 14.33 21.09 -7.51
N LEU A 233 15.24 20.59 -8.36
CA LEU A 233 15.81 19.26 -8.20
C LEU A 233 16.71 19.18 -6.97
N SER A 234 17.56 20.18 -6.76
CA SER A 234 18.43 20.29 -5.58
C SER A 234 17.61 20.34 -4.30
N ASP A 235 16.58 21.20 -4.26
CA ASP A 235 15.69 21.32 -3.11
C ASP A 235 14.96 20.01 -2.81
N ALA A 236 14.47 19.33 -3.83
CA ALA A 236 13.80 18.04 -3.68
C ALA A 236 14.76 16.96 -3.14
N LEU A 237 16.01 16.92 -3.62
CA LEU A 237 17.03 16.01 -3.12
C LEU A 237 17.42 16.33 -1.68
N ASN A 238 17.64 17.61 -1.36
CA ASN A 238 17.97 18.05 -0.01
C ASN A 238 16.85 17.71 0.98
N ALA A 239 15.61 18.11 0.67
CA ALA A 239 14.49 17.93 1.57
C ALA A 239 14.12 16.46 1.77
N LYS A 240 14.26 15.60 0.75
CA LYS A 240 13.73 14.23 0.79
C LYS A 240 14.80 13.15 0.98
N VAL A 241 15.99 13.33 0.44
CA VAL A 241 17.08 12.36 0.57
C VAL A 241 18.01 12.77 1.70
N LEU A 242 18.67 13.94 1.58
CA LEU A 242 19.70 14.34 2.53
C LEU A 242 19.13 14.55 3.93
N ASN A 243 17.98 15.19 4.06
CA ASN A 243 17.31 15.34 5.34
C ASN A 243 16.94 13.98 5.97
N THR A 244 16.39 13.04 5.19
CA THR A 244 16.07 11.69 5.68
C THR A 244 17.32 10.96 6.16
N VAL A 245 18.42 11.04 5.41
CA VAL A 245 19.69 10.43 5.79
C VAL A 245 20.24 11.08 7.07
N ALA A 246 20.30 12.40 7.13
CA ALA A 246 20.85 13.13 8.28
C ALA A 246 20.04 12.90 9.57
N VAL A 247 18.70 12.94 9.48
CA VAL A 247 17.83 12.58 10.63
C VAL A 247 18.05 11.12 11.05
N THR A 248 18.24 10.20 10.10
CA THR A 248 18.57 8.80 10.42
C THR A 248 19.90 8.73 11.13
N GLN A 249 20.93 9.44 10.66
CA GLN A 249 22.27 9.49 11.29
C GLN A 249 22.20 10.02 12.72
N ALA A 250 21.46 11.10 12.95
CA ALA A 250 21.26 11.65 14.28
C ALA A 250 20.59 10.65 15.25
N LEU A 251 19.66 9.84 14.76
CA LEU A 251 18.94 8.85 15.56
C LEU A 251 19.70 7.51 15.72
N LEU A 252 20.72 7.22 14.89
CA LEU A 252 21.45 5.94 14.90
C LEU A 252 22.00 5.55 16.27
N PRO A 253 22.65 6.43 17.04
CA PRO A 253 23.18 6.05 18.37
C PRO A 253 22.07 5.54 19.29
N THR A 254 20.92 6.21 19.30
CA THR A 254 19.76 5.83 20.10
C THR A 254 19.10 4.54 19.56
N ILE A 255 19.02 4.38 18.24
CA ILE A 255 18.52 3.16 17.58
C ILE A 255 19.38 1.95 18.02
N CYS A 256 20.70 2.09 17.98
CA CYS A 256 21.63 1.02 18.39
C CYS A 256 21.53 0.70 19.87
N GLN A 257 21.42 1.71 20.73
CA GLN A 257 21.32 1.55 22.20
C GLN A 257 20.06 0.77 22.59
N PHE A 258 18.91 1.08 21.99
CA PHE A 258 17.62 0.44 22.31
C PHE A 258 17.30 -0.75 21.42
N LYS A 259 18.16 -1.10 20.45
CA LYS A 259 17.90 -2.10 19.41
C LYS A 259 16.54 -1.88 18.72
N SER A 260 16.29 -0.63 18.38
CA SER A 260 15.01 -0.18 17.81
C SER A 260 14.94 -0.50 16.33
N ARG A 261 13.77 -0.80 15.82
CA ARG A 261 13.55 -1.07 14.40
C ARG A 261 13.49 0.22 13.59
N VAL A 262 14.02 0.18 12.38
CA VAL A 262 13.90 1.26 11.41
C VAL A 262 12.90 0.84 10.34
N LEU A 263 11.88 1.67 10.12
CA LEU A 263 10.84 1.46 9.11
C LEU A 263 10.88 2.64 8.14
N MET A 264 10.96 2.39 6.84
CA MET A 264 10.90 3.45 5.83
C MET A 264 9.70 3.25 4.91
N LEU A 265 8.94 4.30 4.68
CA LEU A 265 7.79 4.33 3.80
C LEU A 265 8.18 4.97 2.47
N THR A 266 8.08 4.23 1.36
CA THR A 266 8.40 4.72 0.01
C THR A 266 7.23 4.47 -0.94
N PRO A 267 6.93 5.39 -1.89
CA PRO A 267 5.95 5.11 -2.93
C PRO A 267 6.47 4.00 -3.84
N SER A 268 5.61 3.05 -4.23
CA SER A 268 6.04 1.89 -5.00
C SER A 268 5.67 1.94 -6.47
N ILE A 269 4.55 2.57 -6.81
CA ILE A 269 3.98 2.47 -8.16
C ILE A 269 4.90 3.14 -9.17
N VAL A 270 5.28 4.38 -8.91
CA VAL A 270 6.17 5.15 -9.78
C VAL A 270 7.59 4.58 -9.76
N ALA A 271 8.10 4.21 -8.59
CA ALA A 271 9.42 3.61 -8.46
C ALA A 271 9.56 2.29 -9.24
N SER A 272 8.51 1.45 -9.23
CA SER A 272 8.51 0.17 -9.95
C SER A 272 8.37 0.34 -11.46
N LEU A 273 7.41 1.17 -11.91
CA LEU A 273 7.11 1.34 -13.32
C LEU A 273 8.06 2.31 -14.04
N ARG A 274 8.69 3.22 -13.31
CA ARG A 274 9.56 4.29 -13.83
C ARG A 274 8.94 5.02 -15.03
N PRO A 275 7.71 5.55 -14.87
CA PRO A 275 7.00 6.13 -15.98
C PRO A 275 7.70 7.42 -16.44
N PRO A 276 7.66 7.77 -17.72
CA PRO A 276 8.13 9.06 -18.20
C PRO A 276 7.52 10.23 -17.43
N PHE A 277 8.17 11.38 -17.40
CA PHE A 277 7.77 12.61 -16.67
C PHE A 277 7.77 12.53 -15.13
N HIS A 278 8.25 11.42 -14.55
CA HIS A 278 8.39 11.23 -13.10
C HIS A 278 9.86 10.98 -12.71
N SER A 279 10.79 11.65 -13.37
CA SER A 279 12.23 11.45 -13.16
C SER A 279 12.67 11.78 -11.73
N VAL A 280 12.17 12.89 -11.17
CA VAL A 280 12.54 13.33 -9.80
C VAL A 280 12.10 12.31 -8.75
N GLU A 281 10.85 11.86 -8.83
CA GLU A 281 10.33 10.84 -7.91
C GLU A 281 11.12 9.54 -8.02
N THR A 282 11.35 9.06 -9.25
CA THR A 282 12.10 7.82 -9.48
C THR A 282 13.53 7.91 -8.94
N MET A 283 14.20 9.04 -9.14
CA MET A 283 15.57 9.27 -8.67
C MET A 283 15.64 9.29 -7.14
N ILE A 284 14.75 10.04 -6.49
CA ILE A 284 14.69 10.16 -5.03
C ILE A 284 14.39 8.81 -4.39
N VAL A 285 13.37 8.09 -4.89
CA VAL A 285 13.01 6.80 -4.31
C VAL A 285 14.14 5.77 -4.52
N SER A 286 14.78 5.75 -5.68
CA SER A 286 15.93 4.87 -5.92
C SER A 286 17.12 5.18 -5.00
N ALA A 287 17.40 6.46 -4.73
CA ALA A 287 18.42 6.87 -3.78
C ALA A 287 18.11 6.40 -2.36
N LEU A 288 16.87 6.57 -1.90
CA LEU A 288 16.41 6.10 -0.59
C LEU A 288 16.42 4.57 -0.48
N GLU A 289 16.08 3.86 -1.54
CA GLU A 289 16.15 2.38 -1.59
C GLU A 289 17.61 1.89 -1.50
N GLY A 290 18.52 2.54 -2.22
CA GLY A 290 19.95 2.27 -2.11
C GLY A 290 20.48 2.50 -0.71
N PHE A 291 20.17 3.66 -0.10
CA PHE A 291 20.51 3.97 1.29
C PHE A 291 19.96 2.91 2.27
N LEU A 292 18.70 2.52 2.12
CA LEU A 292 18.07 1.55 2.99
C LEU A 292 18.68 0.15 2.85
N ALA A 293 19.12 -0.21 1.64
CA ALA A 293 19.78 -1.50 1.39
C ALA A 293 21.12 -1.61 2.11
N THR A 294 21.93 -0.54 2.09
CA THR A 294 23.21 -0.48 2.81
C THR A 294 22.99 -0.43 4.33
N LEU A 295 22.10 0.43 4.80
CA LEU A 295 21.74 0.55 6.21
C LEU A 295 21.25 -0.79 6.79
N ARG A 296 20.50 -1.56 6.00
CA ARG A 296 20.05 -2.90 6.39
C ARG A 296 21.21 -3.88 6.58
N GLY A 297 22.24 -3.77 5.74
CA GLY A 297 23.47 -4.57 5.88
C GLY A 297 24.22 -4.23 7.17
N GLU A 298 24.39 -2.95 7.44
CA GLU A 298 25.11 -2.43 8.62
C GLU A 298 24.39 -2.78 9.93
N LEU A 299 23.12 -2.42 10.04
CA LEU A 299 22.33 -2.64 11.25
C LEU A 299 21.96 -4.12 11.47
N GLY A 300 21.96 -4.90 10.39
CA GLY A 300 21.76 -6.35 10.47
C GLY A 300 22.82 -7.07 11.29
N THR A 301 24.06 -6.57 11.31
CA THR A 301 25.15 -7.10 12.15
C THR A 301 24.90 -6.87 13.64
N LEU A 302 24.08 -5.86 13.98
CA LEU A 302 23.70 -5.50 15.34
C LEU A 302 22.36 -6.11 15.79
N ASP A 303 21.77 -7.01 14.97
CA ASP A 303 20.45 -7.61 15.18
C ASP A 303 19.31 -6.59 15.22
N ILE A 304 19.43 -5.53 14.39
CA ILE A 304 18.44 -4.48 14.23
C ILE A 304 17.76 -4.64 12.88
N ASP A 305 16.44 -4.79 12.90
CA ASP A 305 15.64 -4.95 11.69
C ASP A 305 15.41 -3.59 10.97
N VAL A 306 15.77 -3.53 9.70
CA VAL A 306 15.46 -2.41 8.81
C VAL A 306 14.41 -2.86 7.79
N ILE A 307 13.24 -2.24 7.82
CA ILE A 307 12.03 -2.68 7.13
C ILE A 307 11.60 -1.61 6.13
N GLN A 308 11.34 -2.02 4.92
CA GLN A 308 10.84 -1.15 3.85
C GLN A 308 9.36 -1.39 3.59
N PHE A 309 8.61 -0.30 3.47
CA PHE A 309 7.21 -0.31 3.07
C PHE A 309 7.06 0.29 1.68
N HIS A 310 6.63 -0.51 0.75
CA HIS A 310 6.24 -0.09 -0.58
C HIS A 310 4.76 0.29 -0.57
N LEU A 311 4.50 1.58 -0.67
CA LEU A 311 3.16 2.15 -0.58
C LEU A 311 2.48 2.18 -1.95
N GLY A 312 1.30 1.56 -2.05
CA GLY A 312 0.39 1.72 -3.16
C GLY A 312 -0.57 2.90 -2.95
N THR A 313 -1.73 2.85 -3.58
CA THR A 313 -2.75 3.89 -3.46
C THR A 313 -3.60 3.69 -2.21
N PHE A 314 -3.74 4.75 -1.41
CA PHE A 314 -4.57 4.80 -0.20
C PHE A 314 -5.73 5.78 -0.36
N ASP A 315 -6.76 5.56 0.45
CA ASP A 315 -7.88 6.49 0.59
C ASP A 315 -7.60 7.51 1.70
N TYR A 316 -7.44 8.77 1.31
CA TYR A 316 -7.21 9.90 2.22
C TYR A 316 -8.46 10.72 2.50
N SER A 317 -9.64 10.28 2.07
CA SER A 317 -10.89 11.04 2.16
C SER A 317 -11.23 11.51 3.58
N ASN A 318 -10.79 10.76 4.59
CA ASN A 318 -11.06 11.03 6.00
C ASN A 318 -9.97 11.85 6.73
N VAL A 319 -8.88 12.23 6.07
CA VAL A 319 -7.69 12.80 6.74
C VAL A 319 -7.46 14.27 6.42
N GLY A 320 -8.07 14.79 5.36
CA GLY A 320 -7.91 16.20 5.00
C GLY A 320 -8.67 16.58 3.73
N PRO A 321 -8.79 17.88 3.44
CA PRO A 321 -9.43 18.33 2.21
C PRO A 321 -8.69 17.80 0.98
N LYS A 322 -9.42 17.18 0.09
CA LYS A 322 -8.93 16.47 -1.09
C LYS A 322 -8.08 17.32 -2.05
N HIS A 323 -8.20 18.64 -1.97
CA HIS A 323 -7.59 19.56 -2.92
C HIS A 323 -6.10 19.85 -2.70
N HIS A 324 -5.57 19.73 -1.49
CA HIS A 324 -4.20 20.20 -1.22
C HIS A 324 -3.07 19.27 -1.71
N LEU A 325 -3.34 17.99 -1.92
CA LEU A 325 -2.30 17.03 -2.30
C LEU A 325 -2.00 17.00 -3.80
N GLN A 326 -2.97 17.33 -4.65
CA GLN A 326 -2.77 17.28 -6.11
C GLN A 326 -2.52 18.65 -6.76
N THR A 327 -3.10 19.72 -6.23
CA THR A 327 -3.02 21.05 -6.88
C THR A 327 -1.63 21.65 -6.81
N ARG A 328 -0.81 21.21 -5.86
CA ARG A 328 0.54 21.75 -5.65
C ARG A 328 1.62 21.19 -6.57
N ALA A 329 1.39 20.06 -7.21
CA ALA A 329 2.42 19.33 -7.95
C ALA A 329 2.10 19.06 -9.43
N ALA A 330 0.90 19.36 -9.91
CA ALA A 330 0.59 19.21 -11.33
C ALA A 330 1.17 20.39 -12.12
N PRO A 331 2.23 20.19 -12.93
CA PRO A 331 2.77 21.25 -13.75
C PRO A 331 1.71 21.61 -14.79
N ASN A 332 1.50 22.93 -15.00
CA ASN A 332 0.69 23.41 -16.09
C ASN A 332 1.49 23.34 -17.39
N PRO A 333 1.15 22.48 -18.35
CA PRO A 333 1.86 22.38 -19.62
C PRO A 333 1.90 23.71 -20.40
N LEU A 334 0.93 24.60 -20.14
CA LEU A 334 0.87 25.92 -20.78
C LEU A 334 1.97 26.88 -20.28
N ALA A 335 2.53 26.64 -19.11
CA ALA A 335 3.64 27.43 -18.59
C ALA A 335 5.00 27.05 -19.18
N TRP A 336 5.09 25.96 -19.95
CA TRP A 336 6.35 25.52 -20.55
C TRP A 336 6.74 26.38 -21.76
N PRO A 337 8.01 26.41 -22.15
CA PRO A 337 8.44 27.02 -23.40
C PRO A 337 7.72 26.41 -24.60
N THR A 338 7.45 27.22 -25.62
CA THR A 338 6.67 26.82 -26.80
C THR A 338 7.22 25.57 -27.49
N GLU A 339 8.54 25.43 -27.56
CA GLU A 339 9.19 24.25 -28.18
C GLU A 339 8.95 23.01 -27.33
N THR A 340 9.09 23.10 -26.02
CA THR A 340 8.84 22.01 -25.09
C THR A 340 7.37 21.58 -25.11
N GLN A 341 6.45 22.55 -25.23
CA GLN A 341 5.02 22.23 -25.38
C GLN A 341 4.75 21.39 -26.61
N LYS A 342 5.33 21.76 -27.77
CA LYS A 342 5.16 21.00 -29.03
C LYS A 342 5.64 19.56 -28.89
N LEU A 343 6.76 19.34 -28.16
CA LEU A 343 7.38 18.03 -28.04
C LEU A 343 6.68 17.12 -27.01
N TYR A 344 6.30 17.67 -25.86
CA TYR A 344 5.94 16.85 -24.70
C TYR A 344 4.51 17.03 -24.20
N ALA A 345 3.85 18.17 -24.43
CA ALA A 345 2.59 18.47 -23.80
C ALA A 345 1.49 17.43 -24.08
N THR A 346 1.36 17.00 -25.34
CA THR A 346 0.37 15.99 -25.73
C THR A 346 0.59 14.65 -25.01
N ASN A 347 1.85 14.20 -24.94
CA ASN A 347 2.19 12.95 -24.29
C ASN A 347 2.03 13.04 -22.77
N PHE A 348 2.38 14.18 -22.16
CA PHE A 348 2.20 14.42 -20.74
C PHE A 348 0.72 14.41 -20.34
N VAL A 349 -0.12 15.14 -21.09
CA VAL A 349 -1.59 15.19 -20.85
C VAL A 349 -2.20 13.79 -21.02
N ASN A 350 -1.83 13.06 -22.06
CA ASN A 350 -2.32 11.70 -22.29
C ASN A 350 -1.93 10.76 -21.14
N GLN A 351 -0.69 10.83 -20.70
CA GLN A 351 -0.22 10.03 -19.57
C GLN A 351 -0.96 10.36 -18.27
N THR A 352 -1.11 11.64 -17.96
CA THR A 352 -1.82 12.09 -16.77
C THR A 352 -3.28 11.63 -16.82
N ARG A 353 -3.96 11.76 -17.95
CA ARG A 353 -5.33 11.31 -18.16
C ARG A 353 -5.46 9.78 -17.99
N ILE A 354 -4.55 9.01 -18.58
CA ILE A 354 -4.56 7.54 -18.45
C ILE A 354 -4.23 7.13 -17.01
N GLY A 355 -3.27 7.80 -16.38
CA GLY A 355 -2.93 7.58 -14.99
C GLY A 355 -4.11 7.82 -14.05
N GLN A 356 -4.86 8.90 -14.28
CA GLN A 356 -6.08 9.20 -13.53
C GLN A 356 -7.21 8.20 -13.82
N SER A 357 -7.50 7.91 -15.08
CA SER A 357 -8.60 7.00 -15.48
C SER A 357 -8.37 5.55 -15.00
N ARG A 358 -7.13 5.09 -14.98
CA ARG A 358 -6.76 3.74 -14.50
C ARG A 358 -6.55 3.67 -12.99
N GLY A 359 -6.75 4.75 -12.27
CA GLY A 359 -6.56 4.81 -10.82
C GLY A 359 -5.10 4.68 -10.36
N LEU A 360 -4.12 4.83 -11.26
CA LEU A 360 -2.70 4.87 -10.93
C LEU A 360 -2.38 6.11 -10.10
N PHE A 361 -3.02 7.24 -10.47
CA PHE A 361 -2.90 8.54 -9.82
C PHE A 361 -4.27 9.12 -9.43
N SER A 362 -5.35 8.32 -9.54
CA SER A 362 -6.73 8.80 -9.34
C SER A 362 -7.07 8.90 -7.87
N GLN A 363 -7.54 10.07 -7.47
CA GLN A 363 -8.15 10.32 -6.16
C GLN A 363 -9.56 9.74 -6.02
N ASN A 364 -10.24 9.46 -7.12
CA ASN A 364 -11.61 8.94 -7.12
C ASN A 364 -11.69 7.41 -7.08
N SER A 365 -10.56 6.70 -7.23
CA SER A 365 -10.57 5.26 -6.99
C SER A 365 -10.57 5.02 -5.48
N HIS A 366 -11.46 4.18 -5.00
CA HIS A 366 -11.48 3.73 -3.63
C HIS A 366 -10.14 3.06 -3.33
N GLY A 367 -9.20 3.82 -2.74
CA GLY A 367 -7.90 3.33 -2.31
C GLY A 367 -8.05 2.35 -1.15
N THR A 368 -6.95 1.74 -0.77
CA THR A 368 -6.92 0.92 0.44
C THR A 368 -7.09 1.80 1.67
N PRO A 369 -7.92 1.42 2.66
CA PRO A 369 -8.04 2.18 3.90
C PRO A 369 -6.68 2.34 4.61
N LEU A 370 -6.39 3.54 5.11
CA LEU A 370 -5.15 3.81 5.87
C LEU A 370 -4.96 2.89 7.08
N ARG A 371 -6.05 2.34 7.61
CA ARG A 371 -6.01 1.36 8.71
C ARG A 371 -5.14 0.14 8.38
N GLU A 372 -5.04 -0.27 7.12
CA GLU A 372 -4.17 -1.37 6.72
C GLU A 372 -2.70 -1.01 6.86
N LEU A 373 -2.31 0.21 6.48
CA LEU A 373 -0.98 0.74 6.69
C LEU A 373 -0.64 0.80 8.19
N HIS A 374 -1.55 1.36 9.01
CA HIS A 374 -1.35 1.45 10.46
C HIS A 374 -1.19 0.07 11.10
N ASN A 375 -2.00 -0.91 10.67
CA ASN A 375 -1.88 -2.28 11.14
C ASN A 375 -0.55 -2.92 10.75
N ALA A 376 -0.10 -2.69 9.54
CA ALA A 376 1.14 -3.25 9.05
C ALA A 376 2.37 -2.63 9.72
N VAL A 377 2.38 -1.30 9.94
CA VAL A 377 3.44 -0.63 10.70
C VAL A 377 3.51 -1.17 12.13
N PHE A 378 2.36 -1.32 12.79
CA PHE A 378 2.32 -1.94 14.11
C PHE A 378 2.84 -3.38 14.08
N ASP A 379 2.37 -4.20 13.14
CA ASP A 379 2.77 -5.61 13.03
C ASP A 379 4.27 -5.73 12.73
N ALA A 380 4.83 -4.86 11.90
CA ALA A 380 6.27 -4.81 11.63
C ALA A 380 7.10 -4.46 12.88
N MET A 381 6.59 -3.57 13.75
CA MET A 381 7.23 -3.27 15.04
C MET A 381 7.05 -4.38 16.08
N ALA A 382 5.93 -5.12 16.06
CA ALA A 382 5.57 -6.07 17.11
C ALA A 382 6.04 -7.51 16.85
N GLN A 383 6.20 -7.95 15.61
CA GLN A 383 6.59 -9.31 15.25
C GLN A 383 8.03 -9.62 15.67
N LYS A 384 8.31 -10.86 16.09
CA LYS A 384 9.67 -11.28 16.44
C LYS A 384 10.61 -11.28 15.23
N ARG A 385 10.12 -11.74 14.09
CA ARG A 385 10.84 -11.77 12.80
C ARG A 385 9.96 -11.12 11.74
N PRO A 386 10.04 -9.81 11.54
CA PRO A 386 9.26 -9.11 10.53
C PRO A 386 9.81 -9.41 9.13
N ARG A 387 8.94 -9.26 8.13
CA ARG A 387 9.39 -9.28 6.74
C ARG A 387 10.24 -8.03 6.47
N LYS A 388 11.30 -8.16 5.69
CA LYS A 388 12.17 -7.03 5.31
C LYS A 388 11.47 -6.03 4.38
N VAL A 389 10.54 -6.50 3.56
CA VAL A 389 9.77 -5.69 2.61
C VAL A 389 8.28 -5.97 2.79
N TRP A 390 7.50 -4.90 2.93
CA TRP A 390 6.04 -4.92 3.01
C TRP A 390 5.46 -4.15 1.83
N ARG A 391 4.58 -4.77 1.07
CA ARG A 391 3.85 -4.12 -0.02
C ARG A 391 2.41 -3.92 0.44
N ILE A 392 1.99 -2.66 0.56
CA ILE A 392 0.70 -2.29 1.16
C ILE A 392 0.05 -1.21 0.32
N GLY A 393 -1.26 -1.31 0.21
CA GLY A 393 -2.04 -0.41 -0.63
C GLY A 393 -2.31 -1.01 -2.01
N ARG A 394 -3.35 -0.52 -2.64
CA ARG A 394 -3.79 -1.00 -3.95
C ARG A 394 -2.70 -0.78 -4.99
N GLY A 395 -2.39 -1.79 -5.75
CA GLY A 395 -1.38 -1.75 -6.82
C GLY A 395 0.06 -2.02 -6.38
N SER A 396 0.41 -1.95 -5.08
CA SER A 396 1.80 -2.11 -4.64
C SER A 396 2.40 -3.48 -4.97
N VAL A 397 1.62 -4.55 -4.95
CA VAL A 397 2.06 -5.90 -5.31
C VAL A 397 2.10 -6.08 -6.82
N THR A 398 1.02 -5.70 -7.51
CA THR A 398 0.87 -5.91 -8.96
C THR A 398 1.87 -5.09 -9.75
N TYR A 399 2.02 -3.80 -9.44
CA TYR A 399 2.96 -2.94 -10.15
C TYR A 399 4.43 -3.24 -9.80
N GLY A 400 4.71 -3.69 -8.57
CA GLY A 400 6.05 -4.17 -8.23
C GLY A 400 6.44 -5.40 -9.04
N LEU A 401 5.52 -6.33 -9.28
CA LEU A 401 5.76 -7.52 -10.05
C LEU A 401 5.87 -7.21 -11.56
N VAL A 402 5.00 -6.33 -12.06
CA VAL A 402 5.00 -5.87 -13.46
C VAL A 402 6.26 -5.05 -13.76
N GLY A 403 6.69 -4.16 -12.86
CA GLY A 403 7.87 -3.31 -13.06
C GLY A 403 9.18 -4.10 -13.20
N ASP A 404 9.28 -5.24 -12.53
CA ASP A 404 10.46 -6.11 -12.63
C ASP A 404 10.53 -6.87 -13.97
N TRP A 405 9.39 -7.08 -14.68
CA TRP A 405 9.30 -7.92 -15.87
C TRP A 405 9.06 -7.14 -17.17
N VAL A 406 8.46 -5.94 -17.07
CA VAL A 406 8.00 -5.18 -18.24
C VAL A 406 9.06 -4.18 -18.68
N PRO A 407 9.50 -4.20 -19.97
CA PRO A 407 10.42 -3.20 -20.50
C PRO A 407 9.82 -1.78 -20.43
N ASN A 408 10.66 -0.78 -20.14
CA ASN A 408 10.22 0.63 -20.04
C ASN A 408 9.51 1.15 -21.30
N SER A 409 9.87 0.65 -22.49
CA SER A 409 9.19 1.00 -23.74
C SER A 409 7.73 0.56 -23.76
N LEU A 410 7.42 -0.61 -23.21
CA LEU A 410 6.05 -1.11 -23.10
C LEU A 410 5.26 -0.34 -22.04
N VAL A 411 5.90 0.05 -20.94
CA VAL A 411 5.28 0.93 -19.93
C VAL A 411 4.90 2.26 -20.58
N GLY A 412 5.79 2.88 -21.35
CA GLY A 412 5.50 4.12 -22.09
C GLY A 412 4.30 3.97 -23.03
N TRP A 413 4.26 2.88 -23.81
CA TRP A 413 3.12 2.60 -24.69
C TRP A 413 1.81 2.38 -23.93
N MET A 414 1.84 1.63 -22.84
CA MET A 414 0.67 1.42 -21.97
C MET A 414 0.16 2.71 -21.32
N MET A 415 1.06 3.68 -21.09
CA MET A 415 0.76 5.03 -20.58
C MET A 415 0.32 6.00 -21.69
N GLY A 416 0.14 5.53 -22.93
CA GLY A 416 -0.36 6.33 -24.04
C GLY A 416 0.67 7.26 -24.70
N LEU A 417 1.95 7.05 -24.46
CA LEU A 417 2.99 7.80 -25.17
C LEU A 417 3.02 7.40 -26.66
N ARG A 418 3.06 8.43 -27.49
CA ARG A 418 3.16 8.31 -28.95
C ARG A 418 4.46 8.93 -29.43
N ARG A 419 5.01 8.39 -30.50
CA ARG A 419 6.15 9.01 -31.18
C ARG A 419 5.72 10.35 -31.77
N VAL A 420 6.48 11.38 -31.49
CA VAL A 420 6.27 12.72 -32.08
C VAL A 420 7.21 12.84 -33.25
N SER A 421 6.69 13.06 -34.47
CA SER A 421 7.50 13.42 -35.63
C SER A 421 7.68 14.93 -35.62
N LEU A 422 8.91 15.39 -35.69
CA LEU A 422 9.23 16.83 -35.69
C LEU A 422 8.65 17.57 -36.92
N ASP A 423 8.41 16.83 -38.02
CA ASP A 423 7.88 17.40 -39.26
C ASP A 423 6.35 17.70 -39.24
N THR A 424 5.63 17.11 -38.28
CA THR A 424 4.17 17.32 -38.14
C THR A 424 3.79 18.32 -37.05
N ALA A 425 4.74 19.09 -36.53
CA ALA A 425 4.52 20.10 -35.50
C ALA A 425 3.73 21.36 -35.98
N SER A 426 3.09 21.29 -37.16
CA SER A 426 2.15 22.33 -37.61
C SER A 426 0.75 22.08 -37.03
N LYS A 427 0.45 22.80 -35.96
CA LYS A 427 -0.80 22.93 -35.19
C LYS A 427 -1.10 21.78 -34.19
N PRO A 428 -0.87 22.01 -32.91
CA PRO A 428 -1.32 21.06 -31.90
C PRO A 428 -2.85 21.17 -31.76
N LYS A 429 -3.51 20.02 -31.71
CA LYS A 429 -4.88 19.89 -31.15
C LYS A 429 -4.85 20.10 -29.62
N LEU A 430 -4.06 21.06 -29.17
CA LEU A 430 -3.89 21.36 -27.75
C LEU A 430 -5.12 22.08 -27.19
N GLU A 431 -5.78 22.91 -28.03
CA GLU A 431 -6.94 23.66 -27.63
C GLU A 431 -8.13 22.78 -27.20
N ASP A 432 -8.35 21.66 -27.89
CA ASP A 432 -9.43 20.72 -27.53
C ASP A 432 -9.11 19.95 -26.22
N SER A 433 -7.83 19.70 -25.94
CA SER A 433 -7.43 19.01 -24.71
C SER A 433 -7.39 19.95 -23.50
N VAL A 434 -7.00 21.21 -23.68
CA VAL A 434 -6.98 22.22 -22.62
C VAL A 434 -8.40 22.63 -22.23
N GLN A 435 -9.32 22.80 -23.18
CA GLN A 435 -10.75 23.02 -22.88
C GLN A 435 -11.38 21.86 -22.11
N SER A 436 -10.83 20.66 -22.22
CA SER A 436 -11.30 19.52 -21.42
C SER A 436 -10.87 19.63 -19.95
N TRP A 437 -9.73 20.25 -19.67
CA TRP A 437 -9.27 20.50 -18.29
C TRP A 437 -10.09 21.59 -17.60
N GLU A 438 -10.36 22.69 -18.29
CA GLU A 438 -11.21 23.76 -17.75
C GLU A 438 -12.65 23.25 -17.46
N ARG A 439 -13.14 22.32 -18.26
CA ARG A 439 -14.43 21.65 -18.01
C ARG A 439 -14.42 20.70 -16.81
N VAL A 440 -13.29 20.06 -16.51
CA VAL A 440 -13.17 19.18 -15.35
C VAL A 440 -13.04 20.01 -14.07
N GLU A 441 -12.36 21.16 -14.10
CA GLU A 441 -12.29 22.08 -12.95
C GLU A 441 -13.64 22.76 -12.67
N ALA A 442 -14.46 23.00 -13.69
CA ALA A 442 -15.79 23.59 -13.52
C ALA A 442 -16.86 22.61 -12.98
N ILE A 443 -16.59 21.30 -12.97
CA ILE A 443 -17.48 20.23 -12.48
C ILE A 443 -17.03 19.70 -11.11
N ALA A 444 -15.86 20.06 -10.64
CA ALA A 444 -15.30 19.69 -9.34
C ALA A 444 -15.50 20.79 -8.29
#